data_c1b01c613489cd019f88774600164546
#
_entry.id   c1b01c613489cd019f88774600164546
#
_cell.length_a   1.000
_cell.length_b   1.000
_cell.length_c   1.000
_cell.angle_alpha   90.00
_cell.angle_beta   90.00
_cell.angle_gamma   90.00
#
_symmetry.space_group_name_H-M   'P 1'
#
loop_
_entity.id
_entity.type
_entity.pdbx_description
1 polymer ?
#
loop_
_entity_poly.entity_id
_entity_poly.type
_entity_poly.pdbx_seq_one_letter_code
_entity_poly.pdbx_strand_id
1 'polypeptide(L)' 'MYKSNTESLSKQQKKSLETKRKIFHAAKNILQREGYERLSIKNICDEAGVSNGSFYHHFKTKDDLLSYYIEEQPSINPD' A
#
# COMPACT_ATOMS: atom_id res chain seq x y z
N MET A 1 10.71 -22.50 -7.62
CA MET A 1 10.67 -22.24 -7.29
C MET A 1 10.18 -21.42 -6.64
N TYR A 2 9.94 -20.61 -6.54
CA TYR A 2 9.51 -19.82 -5.87
C TYR A 2 8.16 -19.61 -5.80
N LYS A 3 7.39 -20.01 -6.45
CA LYS A 3 6.11 -19.89 -6.34
C LYS A 3 5.70 -20.41 -5.09
N SER A 4 6.43 -21.05 -4.44
CA SER A 4 6.00 -21.62 -3.22
C SER A 4 5.71 -20.60 -2.19
N ASN A 5 6.23 -19.42 -2.29
CA ASN A 5 5.90 -18.43 -1.33
C ASN A 5 4.45 -18.11 -1.31
N THR A 6 3.87 -17.89 -2.45
CA THR A 6 2.47 -17.57 -2.52
C THR A 6 1.62 -18.72 -2.11
N GLU A 7 2.01 -19.89 -2.48
CA GLU A 7 1.22 -21.04 -2.15
C GLU A 7 1.23 -21.36 -0.69
N SER A 8 2.26 -20.94 0.02
CA SER A 8 2.30 -21.26 1.42
C SER A 8 1.56 -20.24 2.26
N LEU A 9 1.04 -19.19 1.67
CA LEU A 9 0.29 -18.22 2.44
C LEU A 9 -1.14 -18.71 2.64
N SER A 10 -1.70 -18.44 3.79
CA SER A 10 -3.08 -18.80 4.06
C SER A 10 -3.96 -17.82 3.31
N LYS A 11 -5.24 -18.13 3.20
CA LYS A 11 -6.16 -17.25 2.53
C LYS A 11 -6.18 -15.89 3.20
N GLN A 12 -6.11 -15.90 4.50
CA GLN A 12 -6.14 -14.67 5.24
C GLN A 12 -4.93 -13.83 4.95
N GLN A 13 -3.78 -14.45 4.84
CA GLN A 13 -2.56 -13.73 4.54
C GLN A 13 -2.58 -13.15 3.14
N LYS A 14 -3.13 -13.89 2.19
CA LYS A 14 -3.22 -13.39 0.83
C LYS A 14 -4.15 -12.19 0.77
N LYS A 15 -5.26 -12.27 1.49
CA LYS A 15 -6.19 -11.18 1.48
C LYS A 15 -5.59 -9.95 2.11
N SER A 16 -4.81 -10.14 3.16
CA SER A 16 -4.15 -9.04 3.84
C SER A 16 -3.16 -8.35 2.89
N LEU A 17 -2.42 -9.13 2.13
CA LEU A 17 -1.48 -8.56 1.18
C LEU A 17 -2.21 -7.78 0.08
N GLU A 18 -3.35 -8.28 -0.35
CA GLU A 18 -4.11 -7.59 -1.38
C GLU A 18 -4.61 -6.25 -0.87
N THR A 19 -5.07 -6.23 0.38
CA THR A 19 -5.54 -4.99 0.97
C THR A 19 -4.40 -3.99 1.08
N LYS A 20 -3.25 -4.46 1.50
CA LYS A 20 -2.09 -3.60 1.64
C LYS A 20 -1.71 -3.01 0.28
N ARG A 21 -1.78 -3.82 -0.76
CA ARG A 21 -1.47 -3.34 -2.09
C ARG A 21 -2.49 -2.32 -2.57
N LYS A 22 -3.76 -2.53 -2.29
CA LYS A 22 -4.77 -1.58 -2.68
C LYS A 22 -4.51 -0.23 -2.04
N ILE A 23 -4.14 -0.24 -0.77
CA ILE A 23 -3.85 0.98 -0.06
C ILE A 23 -2.64 1.66 -0.67
N PHE A 24 -1.61 0.88 -0.97
CA PHE A 24 -0.39 1.41 -1.55
C PHE A 24 -0.68 2.03 -2.92
N HIS A 25 -1.42 1.33 -3.76
CA HIS A 25 -1.73 1.83 -5.09
C HIS A 25 -2.61 3.07 -5.03
N ALA A 26 -3.53 3.11 -4.09
CA ALA A 26 -4.38 4.27 -3.94
C ALA A 26 -3.54 5.49 -3.57
N ALA A 27 -2.61 5.31 -2.65
CA ALA A 27 -1.76 6.40 -2.24
C ALA A 27 -0.89 6.87 -3.40
N LYS A 28 -0.37 5.91 -4.16
CA LYS A 28 0.47 6.24 -5.30
C LYS A 28 -0.31 7.05 -6.33
N ASN A 29 -1.54 6.62 -6.60
CA ASN A 29 -2.38 7.30 -7.57
C ASN A 29 -2.68 8.73 -7.13
N ILE A 30 -3.01 8.91 -5.86
CA ILE A 30 -3.32 10.23 -5.37
C ILE A 30 -2.09 11.12 -5.44
N LEU A 31 -0.96 10.57 -5.05
CA LEU A 31 0.27 11.32 -5.05
C LEU A 31 0.64 11.77 -6.46
N GLN A 32 0.50 10.90 -7.44
CA GLN A 32 0.83 11.25 -8.81
C GLN A 32 -0.20 12.17 -9.46
N ARG A 33 -1.45 11.98 -9.10
CA ARG A 33 -2.50 12.77 -9.71
C ARG A 33 -2.73 14.12 -9.04
N GLU A 34 -2.69 14.13 -7.74
CA GLU A 34 -3.02 15.34 -6.99
C GLU A 34 -1.93 15.91 -6.10
N GLY A 35 -0.90 15.16 -5.86
CA GLY A 35 0.19 15.67 -5.06
C GLY A 35 0.10 15.31 -3.59
N TYR A 36 1.17 15.55 -2.88
CA TYR A 36 1.26 15.18 -1.48
C TYR A 36 0.20 15.84 -0.61
N GLU A 37 -0.17 17.05 -0.96
CA GLU A 37 -1.13 17.77 -0.14
C GLU A 37 -2.49 17.10 -0.09
N ARG A 38 -2.81 16.33 -1.11
CA ARG A 38 -4.08 15.65 -1.13
C ARG A 38 -3.97 14.25 -0.55
N LEU A 39 -2.78 13.85 -0.18
CA LEU A 39 -2.57 12.52 0.33
C LEU A 39 -2.95 12.48 1.80
N SER A 40 -4.12 11.96 2.10
CA SER A 40 -4.58 11.81 3.47
C SER A 40 -5.11 10.40 3.63
N ILE A 41 -5.19 9.96 4.88
CA ILE A 41 -5.68 8.61 5.15
C ILE A 41 -7.10 8.47 4.62
N LYS A 42 -7.92 9.49 4.80
CA LYS A 42 -9.28 9.43 4.32
C LYS A 42 -9.33 9.28 2.81
N ASN A 43 -8.56 10.07 2.09
CA ASN A 43 -8.55 10.00 0.64
C ASN A 43 -8.00 8.66 0.16
N ILE A 44 -7.00 8.17 0.83
CA ILE A 44 -6.41 6.87 0.47
C ILE A 44 -7.44 5.77 0.66
N CYS A 45 -8.14 5.78 1.78
CA CYS A 45 -9.13 4.75 2.05
C CYS A 45 -10.28 4.82 1.06
N ASP A 46 -10.71 6.02 0.72
CA ASP A 46 -11.79 6.19 -0.24
C ASP A 46 -11.36 5.65 -1.61
N GLU A 47 -10.17 5.99 -2.01
CA GLU A 47 -9.65 5.57 -3.32
C GLU A 47 -9.47 4.05 -3.34
N ALA A 48 -8.98 3.48 -2.27
CA ALA A 48 -8.73 2.05 -2.19
C ALA A 48 -9.99 1.24 -1.93
N GLY A 49 -11.04 1.88 -1.47
CA GLY A 49 -12.26 1.16 -1.14
C GLY A 49 -12.12 0.35 0.12
N VAL A 50 -11.36 0.83 1.08
CA VAL A 50 -11.17 0.12 2.34
C VAL A 50 -11.54 1.03 3.49
N SER A 51 -11.71 0.46 4.67
CA SER A 51 -12.06 1.24 5.84
C SER A 51 -10.81 1.81 6.48
N ASN A 52 -10.99 2.80 7.35
CA ASN A 52 -9.86 3.36 8.06
C ASN A 52 -9.22 2.28 8.93
N GLY A 53 -10.03 1.40 9.48
CA GLY A 53 -9.51 0.31 10.29
C GLY A 53 -8.55 -0.55 9.51
N SER A 54 -8.88 -0.82 8.25
CA SER A 54 -8.01 -1.63 7.42
C SER A 54 -6.69 -0.90 7.19
N PHE A 55 -6.76 0.40 6.98
CA PHE A 55 -5.54 1.16 6.78
C PHE A 55 -4.65 1.04 8.01
N TYR A 56 -5.22 1.29 9.20
CA TYR A 56 -4.43 1.27 10.41
C TYR A 56 -3.93 -0.13 10.77
N HIS A 57 -4.54 -1.14 10.21
CA HIS A 57 -4.05 -2.48 10.43
C HIS A 57 -2.70 -2.67 9.74
N HIS A 58 -2.50 -2.01 8.62
CA HIS A 58 -1.28 -2.16 7.83
C HIS A 58 -0.28 -1.02 8.02
N PHE A 59 -0.76 0.17 8.20
CA PHE A 59 0.12 1.34 8.32
C PHE A 59 -0.38 2.22 9.45
N LYS A 60 0.49 2.59 10.35
CA LYS A 60 0.08 3.40 11.48
C LYS A 60 -0.14 4.83 11.11
N THR A 61 0.62 5.34 10.18
CA THR A 61 0.50 6.73 9.77
C THR A 61 0.72 6.81 8.27
N LYS A 62 0.48 8.00 7.76
CA LYS A 62 0.71 8.25 6.35
C LYS A 62 2.20 8.13 6.06
N ASP A 63 3.02 8.50 7.01
CA ASP A 63 4.47 8.44 6.83
C ASP A 63 4.94 6.99 6.72
N ASP A 64 4.31 6.09 7.46
CA ASP A 64 4.66 4.68 7.36
C ASP A 64 4.40 4.20 5.93
N LEU A 65 3.30 4.64 5.35
CA LEU A 65 2.97 4.26 4.00
C LEU A 65 3.99 4.82 3.01
N LEU A 66 4.43 6.04 3.23
CA LEU A 66 5.40 6.65 2.35
C LEU A 66 6.74 5.94 2.44
N SER A 67 7.11 5.48 3.61
CA SER A 67 8.33 4.72 3.76
C SER A 67 8.25 3.45 2.95
N TYR A 68 7.10 2.78 3.00
CA TYR A 68 6.90 1.57 2.25
C TYR A 68 7.00 1.87 0.75
N TYR A 69 6.42 2.98 0.34
CA TYR A 69 6.45 3.39 -1.05
C TYR A 69 7.89 3.57 -1.54
N ILE A 70 8.70 4.22 -0.75
CA ILE A 70 10.07 4.43 -1.10
C ILE A 70 10.82 3.12 -1.21
N GLU A 71 10.57 2.22 -0.30
CA GLU A 71 11.25 0.94 -0.31
C GLU A 71 10.83 0.07 -1.49
N GLU A 72 9.61 0.32 -1.99
CA GLU A 72 9.12 -0.47 -3.10
C GLU A 72 9.60 0.06 -4.44
N GLN A 73 10.35 1.12 -4.45
CA GLN A 73 10.79 1.71 -5.69
C GLN A 73 12.23 1.36 -5.96
N PRO A 74 12.50 0.14 -6.28
CA PRO A 74 13.85 -0.28 -6.47
C PRO A 74 14.48 0.37 -7.65
N SER A 75 13.72 0.72 -8.58
CA SER A 75 14.27 1.24 -9.79
C SER A 75 14.96 2.51 -9.60
N ILE A 76 14.85 3.01 -8.43
CA ILE A 76 15.46 4.13 -8.25
C ILE A 76 16.83 4.09 -8.48
N ASN A 77 17.43 3.12 -8.29
CA ASN A 77 18.69 3.11 -8.47
C ASN A 77 19.15 2.87 -9.66
N PRO A 78 19.65 3.51 -10.13
CA PRO A 78 19.97 3.40 -11.33
C PRO A 78 21.14 2.84 -11.51
N ASP A 79 21.57 2.81 -11.37
CA ASP A 79 22.53 2.35 -11.66
C ASP A 79 22.95 2.12 -11.68
#